data_ddd354d716af8af837c28f354209eeba
#
_entry.id   ddd354d716af8af837c28f354209eeba
#
_cell.length_a   1.000
_cell.length_b   1.000
_cell.length_c   1.000
_cell.angle_alpha   90.00
_cell.angle_beta   90.00
_cell.angle_gamma   90.00
#
_symmetry.space_group_name_H-M   'P 1'
#
loop_
_entity.id
_entity.type
_entity.pdbx_description
1 polymer ?
#
loop_
_entity_poly.entity_id
_entity_poly.type
_entity_poly.pdbx_seq_one_letter_code
_entity_poly.pdbx_strand_id
1 'polypeptide(L)'
;KGFGIPVFAIRGEDKETYYGHINAALDSRPHLTMDDGADTIGVIHAQRKDLAANVIAGTEETTTGVIRLKSMERDGVLLYPIIAVNDADTKHFFDNRYGTGQSTVDGILRATNLLLAGKRFVVCGYGWCGRGVAMRARGMGANVIVVETDPLKALEAVMDGFTVLPMLEAARQGEVFVTVTGNMHIIRKEHFDVMRDAAVVCNSGHFNVEIDIPALASLSNGSAPIRDEVVEYRLKDGRRIYLLSEGRLINLAAAEGHPASVMDMSFANQALGSEYAVKNRGTLEKKVYRIPRSIDAEIARLKLESMGVKIDALTDEQRKYLASWEMGT
;
A
#
# COMPACT_ATOMS: atom_id res chain seq x y z
N LYS A 1 7.05 -20.81 -14.08
CA LYS A 1 6.92 -22.09 -14.83
C LYS A 1 7.48 -23.31 -14.07
N GLY A 2 8.13 -23.16 -12.90
CA GLY A 2 8.85 -24.26 -12.23
C GLY A 2 8.02 -25.13 -11.27
N PHE A 3 6.86 -24.67 -10.78
CA PHE A 3 6.14 -25.33 -9.69
C PHE A 3 4.79 -25.94 -10.09
N GLY A 4 4.41 -25.90 -11.37
CA GLY A 4 3.15 -26.46 -11.86
C GLY A 4 1.88 -25.76 -11.35
N ILE A 5 2.02 -24.56 -10.77
CA ILE A 5 0.90 -23.75 -10.28
C ILE A 5 0.29 -22.98 -11.46
N PRO A 6 -1.04 -23.07 -11.71
CA PRO A 6 -1.72 -22.26 -12.71
C PRO A 6 -1.59 -20.76 -12.38
N VAL A 7 -1.23 -19.96 -13.37
CA VAL A 7 -1.12 -18.50 -13.25
C VAL A 7 -1.99 -17.85 -14.31
N PHE A 8 -2.87 -16.97 -13.88
CA PHE A 8 -3.78 -16.19 -14.72
C PHE A 8 -3.45 -14.71 -14.55
N ALA A 9 -2.44 -14.23 -15.28
CA ALA A 9 -2.01 -12.83 -15.25
C ALA A 9 -1.15 -12.49 -16.48
N ILE A 10 -1.33 -11.29 -17.00
CA ILE A 10 -0.53 -10.72 -18.11
C ILE A 10 -0.13 -9.29 -17.73
N ARG A 11 1.16 -8.95 -17.87
CA ARG A 11 1.61 -7.58 -17.61
C ARG A 11 0.95 -6.59 -18.56
N GLY A 12 0.32 -5.55 -18.04
CA GLY A 12 -0.33 -4.50 -18.83
C GLY A 12 -1.71 -4.89 -19.35
N GLU A 13 -2.33 -5.93 -18.78
CA GLU A 13 -3.70 -6.31 -19.12
C GLU A 13 -4.70 -5.19 -18.87
N ASP A 14 -5.77 -5.17 -19.65
CA ASP A 14 -6.90 -4.28 -19.45
C ASP A 14 -7.84 -4.79 -18.34
N LYS A 15 -8.80 -3.96 -17.96
CA LYS A 15 -9.74 -4.28 -16.89
C LYS A 15 -10.59 -5.51 -17.18
N GLU A 16 -10.99 -5.75 -18.42
CA GLU A 16 -11.81 -6.89 -18.82
C GLU A 16 -11.01 -8.19 -18.67
N THR A 17 -9.79 -8.21 -19.17
CA THR A 17 -8.84 -9.32 -19.03
C THR A 17 -8.53 -9.62 -17.57
N TYR A 18 -8.27 -8.58 -16.76
CA TYR A 18 -8.02 -8.71 -15.33
C TYR A 18 -9.15 -9.43 -14.58
N TYR A 19 -10.41 -9.00 -14.77
CA TYR A 19 -11.56 -9.67 -14.15
C TYR A 19 -11.85 -11.05 -14.76
N GLY A 20 -11.51 -11.26 -16.03
CA GLY A 20 -11.51 -12.58 -16.67
C GLY A 20 -10.54 -13.54 -15.98
N HIS A 21 -9.33 -13.09 -15.65
CA HIS A 21 -8.33 -13.88 -14.92
C HIS A 21 -8.76 -14.19 -13.48
N ILE A 22 -9.37 -13.22 -12.76
CA ILE A 22 -9.96 -13.49 -11.42
C ILE A 22 -11.01 -14.61 -11.53
N ASN A 23 -11.93 -14.54 -12.49
CA ASN A 23 -12.95 -15.57 -12.67
C ASN A 23 -12.34 -16.93 -13.01
N ALA A 24 -11.31 -16.99 -13.88
CA ALA A 24 -10.61 -18.22 -14.19
C ALA A 24 -9.93 -18.85 -12.95
N ALA A 25 -9.33 -18.02 -12.09
CA ALA A 25 -8.78 -18.50 -10.82
C ALA A 25 -9.88 -19.03 -9.89
N LEU A 26 -11.04 -18.36 -9.84
CA LEU A 26 -12.21 -18.75 -9.03
C LEU A 26 -12.89 -20.03 -9.50
N ASP A 27 -12.71 -20.44 -10.76
CA ASP A 27 -13.21 -21.71 -11.28
C ASP A 27 -12.57 -22.93 -10.59
N SER A 28 -11.42 -22.74 -9.92
CA SER A 28 -10.84 -23.75 -9.03
C SER A 28 -11.67 -24.05 -7.77
N ARG A 29 -12.70 -23.24 -7.48
CA ARG A 29 -13.58 -23.34 -6.30
C ARG A 29 -12.78 -23.28 -4.98
N PRO A 30 -12.02 -22.21 -4.70
CA PRO A 30 -11.10 -22.17 -3.58
C PRO A 30 -11.81 -22.27 -2.23
N HIS A 31 -11.11 -22.86 -1.24
CA HIS A 31 -11.55 -22.88 0.16
C HIS A 31 -11.00 -21.70 0.96
N LEU A 32 -9.90 -21.11 0.49
CA LEU A 32 -9.28 -19.89 1.02
C LEU A 32 -8.98 -18.94 -0.13
N THR A 33 -9.17 -17.66 0.10
CA THR A 33 -8.74 -16.61 -0.82
C THR A 33 -7.63 -15.78 -0.16
N MET A 34 -6.58 -15.44 -0.93
CA MET A 34 -5.62 -14.39 -0.58
C MET A 34 -5.85 -13.25 -1.55
N ASP A 35 -6.16 -12.07 -1.06
CA ASP A 35 -6.53 -10.91 -1.87
C ASP A 35 -5.64 -9.71 -1.55
N ASP A 36 -5.50 -8.82 -2.52
CA ASP A 36 -4.76 -7.59 -2.42
C ASP A 36 -5.57 -6.47 -3.08
N GLY A 37 -6.44 -5.85 -2.30
CA GLY A 37 -7.39 -4.83 -2.74
C GLY A 37 -8.86 -5.28 -2.72
N ALA A 38 -9.15 -6.49 -2.27
CA ALA A 38 -10.49 -7.09 -2.14
C ALA A 38 -11.25 -7.25 -3.46
N ASP A 39 -10.57 -7.40 -4.60
CA ASP A 39 -11.23 -7.57 -5.89
C ASP A 39 -11.75 -9.00 -6.10
N THR A 40 -10.96 -10.01 -5.75
CA THR A 40 -11.38 -11.42 -5.76
C THR A 40 -12.56 -11.66 -4.81
N ILE A 41 -12.46 -11.13 -3.58
CA ILE A 41 -13.53 -11.19 -2.59
C ILE A 41 -14.77 -10.46 -3.12
N GLY A 42 -14.60 -9.30 -3.73
CA GLY A 42 -15.65 -8.50 -4.36
C GLY A 42 -16.40 -9.28 -5.46
N VAL A 43 -15.67 -9.98 -6.33
CA VAL A 43 -16.26 -10.83 -7.38
C VAL A 43 -17.10 -11.96 -6.76
N ILE A 44 -16.59 -12.63 -5.73
CA ILE A 44 -17.37 -13.69 -5.04
C ILE A 44 -18.67 -13.11 -4.47
N HIS A 45 -18.61 -11.96 -3.82
CA HIS A 45 -19.77 -11.33 -3.17
C HIS A 45 -20.81 -10.79 -4.16
N ALA A 46 -20.34 -10.27 -5.30
CA ALA A 46 -21.23 -9.65 -6.29
C ALA A 46 -21.75 -10.64 -7.35
N GLN A 47 -20.87 -11.52 -7.88
CA GLN A 47 -21.09 -12.27 -9.09
C GLN A 47 -21.08 -13.80 -8.88
N ARG A 48 -20.26 -14.29 -7.95
CA ARG A 48 -20.00 -15.72 -7.74
C ARG A 48 -20.40 -16.18 -6.32
N LYS A 49 -21.59 -15.78 -5.86
CA LYS A 49 -22.11 -16.14 -4.52
C LYS A 49 -22.24 -17.64 -4.30
N ASP A 50 -22.35 -18.43 -5.38
CA ASP A 50 -22.32 -19.89 -5.36
C ASP A 50 -21.04 -20.45 -4.72
N LEU A 51 -19.93 -19.73 -4.81
CA LEU A 51 -18.64 -20.13 -4.24
C LEU A 51 -18.52 -19.84 -2.74
N ALA A 52 -19.28 -18.87 -2.23
CA ALA A 52 -19.15 -18.41 -0.84
C ALA A 52 -19.34 -19.52 0.20
N ALA A 53 -20.21 -20.50 -0.08
CA ALA A 53 -20.43 -21.66 0.80
C ALA A 53 -19.20 -22.59 0.91
N ASN A 54 -18.29 -22.53 -0.06
CA ASN A 54 -17.06 -23.33 -0.11
C ASN A 54 -15.90 -22.64 0.61
N VAL A 55 -15.94 -21.29 0.68
CA VAL A 55 -14.86 -20.49 1.26
C VAL A 55 -14.91 -20.55 2.78
N ILE A 56 -13.83 -21.00 3.40
CA ILE A 56 -13.64 -21.02 4.85
C ILE A 56 -13.38 -19.60 5.38
N ALA A 57 -12.46 -18.89 4.71
CA ALA A 57 -12.11 -17.51 4.99
C ALA A 57 -11.36 -16.86 3.81
N GLY A 58 -11.28 -15.54 3.83
CA GLY A 58 -10.36 -14.76 3.01
C GLY A 58 -9.26 -14.13 3.86
N THR A 59 -8.12 -13.83 3.24
CA THR A 59 -7.08 -12.95 3.80
C THR A 59 -6.92 -11.73 2.92
N GLU A 60 -6.57 -10.58 3.50
CA GLU A 60 -6.39 -9.33 2.77
C GLU A 60 -5.05 -8.68 3.10
N GLU A 61 -4.27 -8.41 2.05
CA GLU A 61 -2.90 -7.90 2.13
C GLU A 61 -2.82 -6.40 2.31
N THR A 62 -3.80 -5.62 1.80
CA THR A 62 -3.61 -4.17 1.63
C THR A 62 -4.62 -3.32 2.39
N THR A 63 -4.21 -2.11 2.78
CA THR A 63 -5.02 -1.15 3.53
C THR A 63 -6.34 -0.82 2.83
N THR A 64 -6.32 -0.58 1.51
CA THR A 64 -7.53 -0.24 0.74
C THR A 64 -8.53 -1.39 0.70
N GLY A 65 -8.05 -2.64 0.57
CA GLY A 65 -8.90 -3.82 0.65
C GLY A 65 -9.52 -3.99 2.03
N VAL A 66 -8.73 -3.85 3.11
CA VAL A 66 -9.26 -3.92 4.48
C VAL A 66 -10.34 -2.85 4.73
N ILE A 67 -10.17 -1.63 4.22
CA ILE A 67 -11.19 -0.56 4.33
C ILE A 67 -12.49 -0.98 3.63
N ARG A 68 -12.41 -1.52 2.41
CA ARG A 68 -13.56 -2.04 1.67
C ARG A 68 -14.26 -3.17 2.44
N LEU A 69 -13.51 -4.12 2.97
CA LEU A 69 -14.03 -5.27 3.69
C LEU A 69 -14.67 -4.88 5.04
N LYS A 70 -14.09 -3.91 5.77
CA LYS A 70 -14.72 -3.33 6.96
C LYS A 70 -16.02 -2.57 6.64
N SER A 71 -16.11 -1.95 5.47
CA SER A 71 -17.39 -1.38 4.99
C SER A 71 -18.41 -2.49 4.73
N MET A 72 -18.01 -3.59 4.07
CA MET A 72 -18.90 -4.74 3.82
C MET A 72 -19.36 -5.41 5.13
N GLU A 73 -18.48 -5.49 6.14
CA GLU A 73 -18.83 -5.96 7.49
C GLU A 73 -19.89 -5.07 8.13
N ARG A 74 -19.65 -3.75 8.18
CA ARG A 74 -20.58 -2.76 8.73
C ARG A 74 -21.95 -2.83 8.06
N ASP A 75 -21.98 -3.03 6.74
CA ASP A 75 -23.20 -3.10 5.94
C ASP A 75 -23.86 -4.51 6.01
N GLY A 76 -23.26 -5.46 6.75
CA GLY A 76 -23.79 -6.81 6.97
C GLY A 76 -23.80 -7.72 5.72
N VAL A 77 -22.96 -7.41 4.71
CA VAL A 77 -22.94 -8.12 3.43
C VAL A 77 -21.83 -9.16 3.29
N LEU A 78 -20.90 -9.26 4.27
CA LEU A 78 -19.85 -10.26 4.26
C LEU A 78 -20.44 -11.67 4.29
N LEU A 79 -19.97 -12.55 3.42
CA LEU A 79 -20.44 -13.93 3.28
C LEU A 79 -19.60 -14.94 4.07
N TYR A 80 -18.37 -14.61 4.42
CA TYR A 80 -17.41 -15.43 5.17
C TYR A 80 -16.41 -14.57 5.95
N PRO A 81 -15.67 -15.14 6.94
CA PRO A 81 -14.70 -14.40 7.73
C PRO A 81 -13.52 -13.91 6.88
N ILE A 82 -12.95 -12.77 7.25
CA ILE A 82 -11.75 -12.20 6.63
C ILE A 82 -10.67 -11.99 7.70
N ILE A 83 -9.44 -12.38 7.40
CA ILE A 83 -8.26 -12.07 8.20
C ILE A 83 -7.53 -10.89 7.56
N ALA A 84 -7.51 -9.75 8.23
CA ALA A 84 -6.81 -8.54 7.78
C ALA A 84 -5.31 -8.68 8.07
N VAL A 85 -4.57 -9.30 7.14
CA VAL A 85 -3.12 -9.46 7.21
C VAL A 85 -2.41 -8.11 7.25
N ASN A 86 -2.91 -7.13 6.49
CA ASN A 86 -2.39 -5.77 6.52
C ASN A 86 -2.37 -5.13 7.93
N ASP A 87 -3.27 -5.54 8.81
CA ASP A 87 -3.39 -4.97 10.16
C ASP A 87 -2.44 -5.62 11.18
N ALA A 88 -1.66 -6.66 10.80
CA ALA A 88 -0.58 -7.22 11.64
C ALA A 88 0.59 -6.24 11.75
N ASP A 89 1.18 -6.13 12.95
CA ASP A 89 2.31 -5.21 13.18
C ASP A 89 3.53 -5.62 12.36
N THR A 90 3.82 -6.92 12.26
CA THR A 90 4.91 -7.45 11.43
C THR A 90 4.67 -7.29 9.93
N LYS A 91 3.45 -6.97 9.50
CA LYS A 91 3.15 -6.61 8.12
C LYS A 91 3.34 -5.12 7.88
N HIS A 92 2.49 -4.27 8.46
CA HIS A 92 2.43 -2.87 8.04
C HIS A 92 3.63 -2.01 8.53
N PHE A 93 4.26 -2.33 9.66
CA PHE A 93 5.47 -1.62 10.08
C PHE A 93 6.64 -1.85 9.12
N PHE A 94 6.67 -2.97 8.41
CA PHE A 94 7.80 -3.37 7.58
C PHE A 94 7.49 -3.27 6.09
N ASP A 95 6.49 -3.97 5.60
CA ASP A 95 6.05 -3.96 4.21
C ASP A 95 5.64 -2.54 3.78
N ASN A 96 4.59 -1.98 4.38
CA ASN A 96 4.07 -0.68 4.01
C ASN A 96 5.09 0.44 4.25
N ARG A 97 5.85 0.39 5.33
CA ARG A 97 6.81 1.45 5.66
C ARG A 97 8.14 1.29 4.91
N TYR A 98 8.84 0.18 5.12
CA TYR A 98 10.18 -0.01 4.55
C TYR A 98 10.12 -0.50 3.12
N GLY A 99 9.22 -1.43 2.81
CA GLY A 99 9.03 -1.96 1.47
C GLY A 99 8.57 -0.88 0.49
N THR A 100 7.42 -0.24 0.77
CA THR A 100 6.89 0.84 -0.09
C THR A 100 7.86 2.02 -0.16
N GLY A 101 8.46 2.42 0.97
CA GLY A 101 9.41 3.54 0.99
C GLY A 101 10.58 3.32 0.05
N GLN A 102 11.20 2.13 0.09
CA GLN A 102 12.33 1.82 -0.77
C GLN A 102 11.92 1.65 -2.23
N SER A 103 10.92 0.83 -2.51
CA SER A 103 10.52 0.48 -3.87
C SER A 103 9.92 1.66 -4.63
N THR A 104 9.21 2.59 -3.95
CA THR A 104 8.70 3.82 -4.56
C THR A 104 9.83 4.72 -5.05
N VAL A 105 10.84 4.96 -4.19
CA VAL A 105 12.00 5.78 -4.58
C VAL A 105 12.81 5.09 -5.68
N ASP A 106 12.99 3.77 -5.62
CA ASP A 106 13.64 2.98 -6.66
C ASP A 106 12.91 3.14 -8.02
N GLY A 107 11.57 3.00 -8.04
CA GLY A 107 10.77 3.19 -9.25
C GLY A 107 10.91 4.60 -9.84
N ILE A 108 10.87 5.63 -8.99
CA ILE A 108 11.08 7.02 -9.43
C ILE A 108 12.47 7.20 -10.06
N LEU A 109 13.52 6.68 -9.42
CA LEU A 109 14.89 6.81 -9.92
C LEU A 109 15.09 6.06 -11.24
N ARG A 110 14.58 4.85 -11.36
CA ARG A 110 14.66 4.06 -12.62
C ARG A 110 13.92 4.74 -13.76
N ALA A 111 12.70 5.23 -13.52
CA ALA A 111 11.93 5.92 -14.55
C ALA A 111 12.58 7.24 -14.99
N THR A 112 13.20 7.99 -14.07
CA THR A 112 13.60 9.38 -14.32
C THR A 112 15.10 9.63 -14.34
N ASN A 113 15.89 8.87 -13.56
CA ASN A 113 17.29 9.15 -13.23
C ASN A 113 17.49 10.55 -12.60
N LEU A 114 16.51 11.06 -11.83
CA LEU A 114 16.59 12.36 -11.17
C LEU A 114 17.54 12.33 -9.97
N LEU A 115 18.36 13.37 -9.82
CA LEU A 115 19.04 13.64 -8.56
C LEU A 115 18.02 14.20 -7.57
N LEU A 116 17.69 13.43 -6.52
CA LEU A 116 16.72 13.85 -5.50
C LEU A 116 17.29 14.86 -4.50
N ALA A 117 18.62 14.90 -4.32
CA ALA A 117 19.25 15.85 -3.41
C ALA A 117 18.88 17.29 -3.75
N GLY A 118 18.42 18.02 -2.74
CA GLY A 118 17.96 19.41 -2.88
C GLY A 118 16.56 19.59 -3.48
N LYS A 119 15.94 18.55 -4.03
CA LYS A 119 14.58 18.61 -4.61
C LYS A 119 13.52 18.77 -3.54
N ARG A 120 12.48 19.55 -3.82
CA ARG A 120 11.26 19.60 -3.02
C ARG A 120 10.37 18.42 -3.40
N PHE A 121 10.33 17.43 -2.51
CA PHE A 121 9.67 16.16 -2.69
C PHE A 121 8.38 16.13 -1.86
N VAL A 122 7.23 16.13 -2.50
CA VAL A 122 5.92 16.17 -1.87
C VAL A 122 5.38 14.75 -1.71
N VAL A 123 5.09 14.37 -0.47
CA VAL A 123 4.44 13.10 -0.12
C VAL A 123 3.01 13.40 0.32
N CYS A 124 2.03 12.97 -0.48
CA CYS A 124 0.62 13.14 -0.17
C CYS A 124 0.11 11.90 0.58
N GLY A 125 -0.10 12.04 1.89
CA GLY A 125 -0.44 11.00 2.84
C GLY A 125 0.73 10.68 3.79
N TYR A 126 0.43 10.52 5.10
CA TYR A 126 1.43 10.16 6.13
C TYR A 126 1.00 8.93 6.94
N GLY A 127 0.36 7.97 6.27
CA GLY A 127 0.20 6.60 6.75
C GLY A 127 1.54 5.84 6.73
N TRP A 128 1.52 4.54 6.92
CA TRP A 128 2.76 3.75 6.95
C TRP A 128 3.57 3.86 5.66
N CYS A 129 2.92 3.81 4.51
CA CYS A 129 3.59 4.01 3.20
C CYS A 129 4.21 5.42 3.10
N GLY A 130 3.42 6.46 3.42
CA GLY A 130 3.87 7.84 3.34
C GLY A 130 5.07 8.14 4.23
N ARG A 131 5.09 7.61 5.47
CA ARG A 131 6.25 7.68 6.38
C ARG A 131 7.49 7.06 5.76
N GLY A 132 7.33 5.88 5.16
CA GLY A 132 8.44 5.19 4.50
C GLY A 132 9.00 5.98 3.32
N VAL A 133 8.13 6.49 2.45
CA VAL A 133 8.51 7.31 1.29
C VAL A 133 9.20 8.61 1.74
N ALA A 134 8.62 9.32 2.72
CA ALA A 134 9.19 10.56 3.25
C ALA A 134 10.59 10.34 3.84
N MET A 135 10.75 9.29 4.64
CA MET A 135 12.03 8.93 5.24
C MET A 135 13.08 8.58 4.17
N ARG A 136 12.71 7.82 3.13
CA ARG A 136 13.64 7.45 2.06
C ARG A 136 14.01 8.64 1.18
N ALA A 137 13.06 9.49 0.81
CA ALA A 137 13.32 10.70 0.05
C ALA A 137 14.26 11.66 0.81
N ARG A 138 14.04 11.85 2.13
CA ARG A 138 14.95 12.60 3.01
C ARG A 138 16.35 11.97 3.04
N GLY A 139 16.43 10.64 3.14
CA GLY A 139 17.70 9.91 3.11
C GLY A 139 18.49 10.08 1.81
N MET A 140 17.78 10.40 0.70
CA MET A 140 18.38 10.76 -0.60
C MET A 140 18.68 12.27 -0.73
N GLY A 141 18.56 13.03 0.36
CA GLY A 141 18.86 14.45 0.39
C GLY A 141 17.75 15.38 -0.10
N ALA A 142 16.53 14.87 -0.29
CA ALA A 142 15.40 15.70 -0.68
C ALA A 142 14.88 16.55 0.49
N ASN A 143 14.33 17.72 0.16
CA ASN A 143 13.55 18.57 1.06
C ASN A 143 12.10 18.09 1.01
N VAL A 144 11.70 17.29 2.01
CA VAL A 144 10.39 16.63 1.99
C VAL A 144 9.30 17.54 2.55
N ILE A 145 8.21 17.63 1.81
CA ILE A 145 6.94 18.27 2.20
C ILE A 145 5.89 17.18 2.31
N VAL A 146 5.17 17.13 3.42
CA VAL A 146 4.08 16.20 3.65
C VAL A 146 2.75 16.94 3.49
N VAL A 147 1.80 16.30 2.82
CA VAL A 147 0.40 16.73 2.74
C VAL A 147 -0.45 15.69 3.44
N GLU A 148 -1.18 16.09 4.47
CA GLU A 148 -2.02 15.18 5.27
C GLU A 148 -3.28 15.91 5.75
N THR A 149 -4.36 15.15 5.91
CA THR A 149 -5.67 15.66 6.38
C THR A 149 -6.00 15.22 7.81
N ASP A 150 -5.38 14.13 8.27
CA ASP A 150 -5.49 13.66 9.65
C ASP A 150 -4.55 14.48 10.55
N PRO A 151 -5.09 15.24 11.53
CA PRO A 151 -4.26 16.12 12.36
C PRO A 151 -3.24 15.37 13.20
N LEU A 152 -3.51 14.11 13.61
CA LEU A 152 -2.55 13.31 14.37
C LEU A 152 -1.36 12.91 13.51
N LYS A 153 -1.61 12.43 12.30
CA LYS A 153 -0.55 12.07 11.35
C LYS A 153 0.24 13.30 10.87
N ALA A 154 -0.44 14.43 10.68
CA ALA A 154 0.20 15.70 10.34
C ALA A 154 1.14 16.17 11.46
N LEU A 155 0.68 16.09 12.74
CA LEU A 155 1.51 16.40 13.90
C LEU A 155 2.71 15.47 14.00
N GLU A 156 2.54 14.18 13.76
CA GLU A 156 3.62 13.21 13.74
C GLU A 156 4.66 13.53 12.64
N ALA A 157 4.20 13.91 11.43
CA ALA A 157 5.09 14.34 10.37
C ALA A 157 5.93 15.58 10.76
N VAL A 158 5.34 16.54 11.48
CA VAL A 158 6.06 17.71 12.03
C VAL A 158 7.10 17.27 13.05
N MET A 159 6.77 16.37 13.97
CA MET A 159 7.70 15.86 14.98
C MET A 159 8.82 15.01 14.37
N ASP A 160 8.56 14.34 13.25
CA ASP A 160 9.58 13.64 12.45
C ASP A 160 10.49 14.61 11.66
N GLY A 161 10.25 15.92 11.77
CA GLY A 161 11.07 16.99 11.16
C GLY A 161 10.73 17.27 9.69
N PHE A 162 9.51 16.97 9.24
CA PHE A 162 9.04 17.32 7.90
C PHE A 162 8.24 18.63 7.91
N THR A 163 8.30 19.34 6.78
CA THR A 163 7.40 20.47 6.52
C THR A 163 6.01 19.91 6.17
N VAL A 164 4.97 20.37 6.83
CA VAL A 164 3.58 20.01 6.49
C VAL A 164 2.87 21.20 5.90
N LEU A 165 2.25 21.03 4.72
CA LEU A 165 1.54 22.09 4.00
C LEU A 165 0.21 21.58 3.45
N PRO A 166 -0.78 22.47 3.27
CA PRO A 166 -1.93 22.18 2.43
C PRO A 166 -1.51 21.87 0.99
N MET A 167 -2.27 21.00 0.28
CA MET A 167 -1.90 20.52 -1.05
C MET A 167 -1.65 21.65 -2.06
N LEU A 168 -2.47 22.71 -2.05
CA LEU A 168 -2.30 23.83 -2.97
C LEU A 168 -0.98 24.59 -2.76
N GLU A 169 -0.54 24.74 -1.51
CA GLU A 169 0.74 25.37 -1.17
C GLU A 169 1.91 24.46 -1.53
N ALA A 170 1.81 23.16 -1.26
CA ALA A 170 2.77 22.15 -1.66
C ALA A 170 2.91 22.08 -3.19
N ALA A 171 1.81 22.18 -3.95
CA ALA A 171 1.81 22.18 -5.40
C ALA A 171 2.59 23.32 -6.02
N ARG A 172 2.56 24.53 -5.42
CA ARG A 172 3.34 25.69 -5.88
C ARG A 172 4.85 25.51 -5.74
N GLN A 173 5.29 24.68 -4.81
CA GLN A 173 6.70 24.55 -4.43
C GLN A 173 7.31 23.22 -4.93
N GLY A 174 6.54 22.14 -4.97
CA GLY A 174 6.99 20.79 -5.24
C GLY A 174 7.59 20.62 -6.63
N GLU A 175 8.55 19.72 -6.72
CA GLU A 175 9.20 19.30 -7.96
C GLU A 175 8.93 17.81 -8.26
N VAL A 176 8.77 17.00 -7.21
CA VAL A 176 8.37 15.57 -7.31
C VAL A 176 7.20 15.36 -6.36
N PHE A 177 6.15 14.71 -6.85
CA PHE A 177 4.92 14.44 -6.09
C PHE A 177 4.63 12.95 -6.10
N VAL A 178 4.39 12.40 -4.91
CA VAL A 178 3.98 10.99 -4.72
C VAL A 178 2.69 10.95 -3.92
N THR A 179 1.65 10.34 -4.47
CA THR A 179 0.40 10.07 -3.76
C THR A 179 0.44 8.66 -3.14
N VAL A 180 0.05 8.55 -1.85
CA VAL A 180 0.06 7.30 -1.06
C VAL A 180 -1.06 7.29 -0.02
N THR A 181 -2.24 7.79 -0.38
CA THR A 181 -3.35 8.01 0.56
C THR A 181 -4.35 6.86 0.60
N GLY A 182 -4.45 6.08 -0.48
CA GLY A 182 -5.51 5.10 -0.68
C GLY A 182 -6.89 5.74 -0.93
N ASN A 183 -6.94 7.04 -1.25
CA ASN A 183 -8.15 7.80 -1.54
C ASN A 183 -8.15 8.23 -3.02
N MET A 184 -9.11 9.03 -3.43
CA MET A 184 -9.23 9.46 -4.83
C MET A 184 -9.00 10.97 -4.97
N HIS A 185 -8.53 11.38 -6.17
CA HIS A 185 -8.39 12.78 -6.58
C HIS A 185 -7.62 13.66 -5.59
N ILE A 186 -6.47 13.16 -5.14
CA ILE A 186 -5.55 13.91 -4.26
C ILE A 186 -4.89 15.04 -5.04
N ILE A 187 -4.42 14.74 -6.26
CA ILE A 187 -3.92 15.76 -7.19
C ILE A 187 -5.01 16.03 -8.22
N ARG A 188 -5.54 17.26 -8.21
CA ARG A 188 -6.66 17.72 -9.03
C ARG A 188 -6.26 18.89 -9.91
N LYS A 189 -7.23 19.35 -10.71
CA LYS A 189 -7.05 20.45 -11.65
C LYS A 189 -6.37 21.67 -11.05
N GLU A 190 -6.87 22.18 -9.91
CA GLU A 190 -6.34 23.36 -9.22
C GLU A 190 -4.89 23.21 -8.78
N HIS A 191 -4.43 21.99 -8.57
CA HIS A 191 -3.04 21.72 -8.21
C HIS A 191 -2.15 21.76 -9.45
N PHE A 192 -2.59 21.18 -10.58
CA PHE A 192 -1.85 21.25 -11.85
C PHE A 192 -1.73 22.69 -12.35
N ASP A 193 -2.78 23.51 -12.14
CA ASP A 193 -2.79 24.92 -12.55
C ASP A 193 -1.63 25.74 -11.91
N VAL A 194 -1.12 25.32 -10.76
CA VAL A 194 -0.08 26.03 -10.01
C VAL A 194 1.26 25.28 -9.90
N MET A 195 1.33 24.03 -10.35
CA MET A 195 2.59 23.28 -10.36
C MET A 195 3.63 23.96 -11.23
N ARG A 196 4.89 23.75 -10.91
CA ARG A 196 6.02 24.29 -11.66
C ARG A 196 6.19 23.54 -13.00
N ASP A 197 6.85 24.18 -13.97
CA ASP A 197 7.31 23.47 -15.17
C ASP A 197 8.22 22.32 -14.80
N ALA A 198 8.07 21.21 -15.50
CA ALA A 198 8.79 19.95 -15.32
C ALA A 198 8.53 19.26 -13.96
N ALA A 199 7.41 19.54 -13.32
CA ALA A 199 7.01 18.78 -12.14
C ALA A 199 6.78 17.30 -12.50
N VAL A 200 7.27 16.40 -11.64
CA VAL A 200 7.12 14.94 -11.77
C VAL A 200 6.03 14.48 -10.82
N VAL A 201 5.06 13.74 -11.32
CA VAL A 201 3.91 13.26 -10.56
C VAL A 201 3.83 11.74 -10.68
N CYS A 202 3.72 11.04 -9.56
CA CYS A 202 3.54 9.59 -9.54
C CYS A 202 2.64 9.15 -8.38
N ASN A 203 2.18 7.91 -8.48
CA ASN A 203 1.34 7.27 -7.49
C ASN A 203 2.04 6.03 -6.92
N SER A 204 1.96 5.85 -5.61
CA SER A 204 2.31 4.62 -4.90
C SER A 204 1.16 4.13 -4.00
N GLY A 205 -0.05 4.67 -4.20
CA GLY A 205 -1.27 4.12 -3.67
C GLY A 205 -1.79 2.98 -4.54
N HIS A 206 -2.66 2.13 -4.00
CA HIS A 206 -3.06 0.88 -4.63
C HIS A 206 -3.73 1.08 -6.01
N PHE A 207 -4.59 2.09 -6.15
CA PHE A 207 -5.30 2.36 -7.39
C PHE A 207 -4.84 3.67 -8.04
N ASN A 208 -4.91 3.75 -9.36
CA ASN A 208 -4.51 4.92 -10.15
C ASN A 208 -5.50 6.11 -10.09
N VAL A 209 -6.41 6.11 -9.12
CA VAL A 209 -7.45 7.14 -8.95
C VAL A 209 -7.02 8.32 -8.09
N GLU A 210 -5.84 8.26 -7.47
CA GLU A 210 -5.34 9.35 -6.60
C GLU A 210 -4.95 10.60 -7.41
N ILE A 211 -4.58 10.43 -8.67
CA ILE A 211 -4.24 11.51 -9.60
C ILE A 211 -5.39 11.67 -10.59
N ASP A 212 -5.95 12.88 -10.70
CA ASP A 212 -7.00 13.20 -11.67
C ASP A 212 -6.37 13.37 -13.08
N ILE A 213 -6.08 12.23 -13.72
CA ILE A 213 -5.46 12.19 -15.06
C ILE A 213 -6.37 12.82 -16.13
N PRO A 214 -7.71 12.62 -16.12
CA PRO A 214 -8.60 13.34 -17.01
C PRO A 214 -8.49 14.87 -16.89
N ALA A 215 -8.38 15.40 -15.66
CA ALA A 215 -8.17 16.83 -15.46
C ALA A 215 -6.82 17.30 -16.04
N LEU A 216 -5.72 16.53 -15.82
CA LEU A 216 -4.41 16.83 -16.40
C LEU A 216 -4.48 16.84 -17.94
N ALA A 217 -5.13 15.86 -18.54
CA ALA A 217 -5.33 15.78 -19.99
C ALA A 217 -6.13 17.00 -20.50
N SER A 218 -7.17 17.43 -19.80
CA SER A 218 -7.99 18.58 -20.18
C SER A 218 -7.24 19.91 -20.17
N LEU A 219 -6.21 20.03 -19.32
CA LEU A 219 -5.35 21.21 -19.22
C LEU A 219 -4.24 21.22 -20.29
N SER A 220 -4.04 20.10 -20.97
CA SER A 220 -2.90 19.89 -21.88
C SER A 220 -3.29 20.09 -23.35
N ASN A 221 -2.34 20.51 -24.19
CA ASN A 221 -2.43 20.47 -25.65
C ASN A 221 -2.14 19.09 -26.23
N GLY A 222 -1.74 18.12 -25.39
CA GLY A 222 -1.43 16.75 -25.74
C GLY A 222 -0.46 16.14 -24.75
N SER A 223 -0.27 14.82 -24.88
CA SER A 223 0.70 14.06 -24.12
C SER A 223 1.46 13.11 -25.03
N ALA A 224 2.70 12.82 -24.68
CA ALA A 224 3.54 11.87 -25.41
C ALA A 224 4.45 11.09 -24.45
N PRO A 225 4.66 9.79 -24.66
CA PRO A 225 5.70 9.06 -23.96
C PRO A 225 7.07 9.61 -24.41
N ILE A 226 7.93 9.91 -23.42
CA ILE A 226 9.27 10.43 -23.69
C ILE A 226 10.36 9.41 -23.34
N ARG A 227 10.02 8.43 -22.53
CA ARG A 227 10.80 7.24 -22.21
C ARG A 227 9.89 6.21 -21.53
N ASP A 228 10.41 5.02 -21.28
CA ASP A 228 9.67 3.99 -20.55
C ASP A 228 9.15 4.54 -19.22
N GLU A 229 7.89 4.27 -18.92
CA GLU A 229 7.17 4.68 -17.72
C GLU A 229 7.10 6.21 -17.47
N VAL A 230 7.36 7.06 -18.50
CA VAL A 230 7.27 8.53 -18.38
C VAL A 230 6.48 9.14 -19.53
N VAL A 231 5.34 9.76 -19.21
CA VAL A 231 4.52 10.50 -20.17
C VAL A 231 4.63 11.99 -19.87
N GLU A 232 5.03 12.78 -20.88
CA GLU A 232 5.02 14.25 -20.81
C GLU A 232 3.63 14.78 -21.20
N TYR A 233 3.03 15.58 -20.34
CA TYR A 233 1.83 16.38 -20.61
C TYR A 233 2.26 17.83 -20.83
N ARG A 234 1.96 18.39 -22.01
CA ARG A 234 2.25 19.80 -22.35
C ARG A 234 1.01 20.64 -22.07
N LEU A 235 1.06 21.39 -20.99
CA LEU A 235 -0.06 22.27 -20.61
C LEU A 235 -0.27 23.38 -21.64
N LYS A 236 -1.50 23.93 -21.68
CA LYS A 236 -1.89 25.01 -22.59
C LYS A 236 -1.11 26.30 -22.37
N ASP A 237 -0.55 26.50 -21.18
CA ASP A 237 0.29 27.64 -20.81
C ASP A 237 1.79 27.43 -21.09
N GLY A 238 2.16 26.31 -21.68
CA GLY A 238 3.52 25.95 -22.07
C GLY A 238 4.32 25.15 -21.04
N ARG A 239 3.84 25.01 -19.81
CA ARG A 239 4.48 24.15 -18.79
C ARG A 239 4.33 22.66 -19.12
N ARG A 240 5.22 21.86 -18.58
CA ARG A 240 5.23 20.41 -18.73
C ARG A 240 5.00 19.75 -17.37
N ILE A 241 4.23 18.70 -17.37
CA ILE A 241 4.06 17.79 -16.21
C ILE A 241 4.46 16.39 -16.69
N TYR A 242 5.30 15.72 -15.93
CA TYR A 242 5.71 14.35 -16.19
C TYR A 242 4.94 13.39 -15.30
N LEU A 243 4.06 12.59 -15.89
CA LEU A 243 3.31 11.54 -15.19
C LEU A 243 4.10 10.23 -15.32
N LEU A 244 4.43 9.60 -14.18
CA LEU A 244 5.10 8.31 -14.17
C LEU A 244 4.09 7.17 -14.17
N SER A 245 4.40 6.11 -14.92
CA SER A 245 3.66 4.84 -14.99
C SER A 245 2.15 5.01 -15.17
N GLU A 246 1.73 6.06 -15.88
CA GLU A 246 0.30 6.37 -16.12
C GLU A 246 -0.53 6.46 -14.83
N GLY A 247 0.09 6.86 -13.71
CA GLY A 247 -0.54 6.94 -12.40
C GLY A 247 -0.73 5.58 -11.69
N ARG A 248 -0.25 4.47 -12.28
CA ARG A 248 -0.23 3.15 -11.63
C ARG A 248 0.81 3.13 -10.51
N LEU A 249 0.82 2.07 -9.70
CA LEU A 249 1.81 1.87 -8.64
C LEU A 249 3.24 1.92 -9.21
N ILE A 250 3.95 3.01 -8.95
CA ILE A 250 5.30 3.27 -9.49
C ILE A 250 6.31 2.18 -9.08
N ASN A 251 6.18 1.63 -7.87
CA ASN A 251 7.05 0.61 -7.32
C ASN A 251 6.94 -0.76 -8.02
N LEU A 252 5.80 -1.04 -8.65
CA LEU A 252 5.58 -2.28 -9.41
C LEU A 252 5.69 -2.06 -10.91
N ALA A 253 5.30 -0.89 -11.40
CA ALA A 253 5.33 -0.59 -12.82
C ALA A 253 6.76 -0.29 -13.32
N ALA A 254 7.54 0.47 -12.55
CA ALA A 254 8.89 0.91 -12.93
C ALA A 254 10.03 0.19 -12.15
N ALA A 255 9.70 -0.64 -11.15
CA ALA A 255 10.67 -1.41 -10.37
C ALA A 255 10.15 -2.82 -10.07
N GLU A 256 10.91 -3.61 -9.30
CA GLU A 256 10.55 -4.99 -8.94
C GLU A 256 9.61 -5.10 -7.72
N GLY A 257 9.15 -3.98 -7.16
CA GLY A 257 8.35 -3.97 -5.94
C GLY A 257 9.19 -4.12 -4.66
N HIS A 258 8.59 -4.71 -3.63
CA HIS A 258 9.25 -4.84 -2.33
C HIS A 258 10.31 -5.93 -2.33
N PRO A 259 11.44 -5.73 -1.61
CA PRO A 259 12.46 -6.77 -1.43
C PRO A 259 11.91 -8.03 -0.75
N ALA A 260 12.37 -9.21 -1.18
CA ALA A 260 11.98 -10.49 -0.59
C ALA A 260 12.19 -10.54 0.93
N SER A 261 13.24 -9.86 1.43
CA SER A 261 13.56 -9.80 2.87
C SER A 261 12.54 -9.06 3.73
N VAL A 262 11.63 -8.28 3.14
CA VAL A 262 10.50 -7.67 3.84
C VAL A 262 9.21 -8.42 3.56
N MET A 263 9.06 -8.96 2.34
CA MET A 263 7.87 -9.72 1.95
C MET A 263 7.74 -11.06 2.67
N ASP A 264 8.83 -11.63 3.17
CA ASP A 264 8.78 -12.89 3.92
C ASP A 264 7.88 -12.80 5.18
N MET A 265 7.85 -11.63 5.85
CA MET A 265 6.94 -11.41 6.99
C MET A 265 5.48 -11.27 6.56
N SER A 266 5.21 -10.59 5.44
CA SER A 266 3.87 -10.51 4.86
C SER A 266 3.35 -11.90 4.50
N PHE A 267 4.17 -12.71 3.82
CA PHE A 267 3.78 -14.07 3.44
C PHE A 267 3.68 -15.02 4.63
N ALA A 268 4.50 -14.84 5.68
CA ALA A 268 4.33 -15.57 6.94
C ALA A 268 2.98 -15.25 7.60
N ASN A 269 2.55 -13.97 7.59
CA ASN A 269 1.23 -13.56 8.06
C ASN A 269 0.11 -14.18 7.21
N GLN A 270 0.25 -14.23 5.88
CA GLN A 270 -0.71 -14.89 4.99
C GLN A 270 -0.83 -16.39 5.31
N ALA A 271 0.30 -17.07 5.44
CA ALA A 271 0.33 -18.51 5.72
C ALA A 271 -0.28 -18.84 7.10
N LEU A 272 0.20 -18.18 8.16
CA LEU A 272 -0.26 -18.42 9.52
C LEU A 272 -1.68 -17.89 9.77
N GLY A 273 -2.08 -16.81 9.10
CA GLY A 273 -3.45 -16.30 9.11
C GLY A 273 -4.42 -17.27 8.44
N SER A 274 -4.01 -17.88 7.33
CA SER A 274 -4.78 -18.94 6.67
C SER A 274 -4.89 -20.20 7.55
N GLU A 275 -3.80 -20.63 8.17
CA GLU A 275 -3.78 -21.74 9.13
C GLU A 275 -4.72 -21.47 10.32
N TYR A 276 -4.66 -20.25 10.88
CA TYR A 276 -5.54 -19.83 11.96
C TYR A 276 -7.02 -19.91 11.54
N ALA A 277 -7.35 -19.43 10.35
CA ALA A 277 -8.71 -19.48 9.85
C ALA A 277 -9.22 -20.91 9.67
N VAL A 278 -8.37 -21.82 9.16
CA VAL A 278 -8.73 -23.26 9.02
C VAL A 278 -8.94 -23.93 10.37
N LYS A 279 -8.04 -23.70 11.34
CA LYS A 279 -8.14 -24.25 12.71
C LYS A 279 -9.37 -23.75 13.45
N ASN A 280 -9.86 -22.55 13.12
CA ASN A 280 -11.05 -21.95 13.72
C ASN A 280 -12.28 -22.01 12.80
N ARG A 281 -12.29 -22.93 11.82
CA ARG A 281 -13.44 -23.14 10.94
C ARG A 281 -14.72 -23.39 11.73
N GLY A 282 -15.77 -22.62 11.42
CA GLY A 282 -17.07 -22.73 12.06
C GLY A 282 -17.21 -21.98 13.39
N THR A 283 -16.13 -21.39 13.92
CA THR A 283 -16.18 -20.53 15.12
C THR A 283 -16.04 -19.05 14.78
N LEU A 284 -15.40 -18.72 13.64
CA LEU A 284 -15.28 -17.35 13.16
C LEU A 284 -16.61 -16.89 12.53
N GLU A 285 -17.10 -15.75 12.97
CA GLU A 285 -18.25 -15.07 12.38
C GLU A 285 -17.86 -14.37 11.07
N LYS A 286 -18.83 -13.91 10.29
CA LYS A 286 -18.63 -13.13 9.07
C LYS A 286 -18.18 -11.70 9.37
N LYS A 287 -16.93 -11.56 9.82
CA LYS A 287 -16.29 -10.31 10.27
C LYS A 287 -14.87 -10.21 9.75
N VAL A 288 -14.30 -9.01 9.87
CA VAL A 288 -12.89 -8.74 9.60
C VAL A 288 -12.09 -8.88 10.90
N TYR A 289 -11.20 -9.84 10.95
CA TYR A 289 -10.37 -10.15 12.12
C TYR A 289 -8.94 -9.64 11.91
N ARG A 290 -8.32 -9.17 12.98
CA ARG A 290 -6.87 -8.99 13.01
C ARG A 290 -6.18 -10.34 13.21
N ILE A 291 -4.95 -10.47 12.74
CA ILE A 291 -4.06 -11.59 13.11
C ILE A 291 -3.93 -11.61 14.64
N PRO A 292 -4.06 -12.78 15.29
CA PRO A 292 -3.81 -12.92 16.72
C PRO A 292 -2.40 -12.44 17.09
N ARG A 293 -2.30 -11.65 18.16
CA ARG A 293 -1.02 -11.08 18.61
C ARG A 293 0.08 -12.12 18.85
N SER A 294 -0.30 -13.34 19.26
CA SER A 294 0.65 -14.46 19.43
C SER A 294 1.29 -14.90 18.11
N ILE A 295 0.53 -14.90 17.01
CA ILE A 295 1.05 -15.23 15.68
C ILE A 295 1.97 -14.10 15.20
N ASP A 296 1.56 -12.86 15.35
CA ASP A 296 2.35 -11.69 14.95
C ASP A 296 3.70 -11.65 15.72
N ALA A 297 3.67 -11.89 17.03
CA ALA A 297 4.88 -11.98 17.86
C ALA A 297 5.80 -13.16 17.45
N GLU A 298 5.23 -14.31 17.07
CA GLU A 298 6.00 -15.46 16.60
C GLU A 298 6.69 -15.17 15.26
N ILE A 299 6.03 -14.48 14.34
CA ILE A 299 6.62 -14.03 13.08
C ILE A 299 7.81 -13.10 13.34
N ALA A 300 7.66 -12.14 14.26
CA ALA A 300 8.75 -11.24 14.65
C ALA A 300 9.94 -12.03 15.26
N ARG A 301 9.66 -13.01 16.13
CA ARG A 301 10.69 -13.88 16.73
C ARG A 301 11.45 -14.67 15.66
N LEU A 302 10.73 -15.33 14.76
CA LEU A 302 11.32 -16.10 13.66
C LEU A 302 12.17 -15.21 12.73
N LYS A 303 11.70 -13.99 12.47
CA LYS A 303 12.46 -13.03 11.66
C LYS A 303 13.76 -12.63 12.33
N LEU A 304 13.74 -12.28 13.60
CA LEU A 304 14.95 -11.96 14.37
C LEU A 304 15.93 -13.14 14.40
N GLU A 305 15.42 -14.35 14.62
CA GLU A 305 16.23 -15.58 14.59
C GLU A 305 16.91 -15.80 13.23
N SER A 306 16.17 -15.63 12.13
CA SER A 306 16.71 -15.72 10.76
C SER A 306 17.82 -14.71 10.47
N MET A 307 17.79 -13.56 11.16
CA MET A 307 18.81 -12.50 11.07
C MET A 307 19.97 -12.71 12.05
N GLY A 308 19.93 -13.75 12.89
CA GLY A 308 20.92 -13.99 13.94
C GLY A 308 20.87 -12.97 15.10
N VAL A 309 19.76 -12.23 15.23
CA VAL A 309 19.57 -11.20 16.27
C VAL A 309 19.06 -11.86 17.54
N LYS A 310 19.74 -11.62 18.65
CA LYS A 310 19.31 -12.05 19.98
C LYS A 310 18.78 -10.86 20.75
N ILE A 311 17.68 -11.05 21.47
CA ILE A 311 17.08 -10.06 22.35
C ILE A 311 17.05 -10.58 23.77
N ASP A 312 16.92 -9.69 24.75
CA ASP A 312 16.76 -10.04 26.16
C ASP A 312 15.43 -10.73 26.45
N ALA A 313 15.42 -11.51 27.54
CA ALA A 313 14.21 -12.11 28.10
C ALA A 313 13.89 -11.50 29.46
N LEU A 314 12.60 -11.27 29.74
CA LEU A 314 12.18 -10.84 31.05
C LEU A 314 12.54 -11.88 32.11
N THR A 315 13.03 -11.43 33.27
CA THR A 315 13.17 -12.26 34.47
C THR A 315 11.79 -12.62 35.03
N ASP A 316 11.74 -13.62 35.89
CA ASP A 316 10.48 -13.99 36.56
C ASP A 316 9.92 -12.85 37.42
N GLU A 317 10.79 -12.08 38.07
CA GLU A 317 10.43 -10.90 38.81
C GLU A 317 9.81 -9.82 37.92
N GLN A 318 10.41 -9.52 36.79
CA GLN A 318 9.88 -8.57 35.80
C GLN A 318 8.54 -9.03 35.23
N ARG A 319 8.38 -10.34 34.96
CA ARG A 319 7.09 -10.90 34.53
C ARG A 319 6.00 -10.72 35.58
N LYS A 320 6.34 -11.01 36.85
CA LYS A 320 5.39 -10.81 37.98
C LYS A 320 5.00 -9.34 38.17
N TYR A 321 5.99 -8.44 38.09
CA TYR A 321 5.74 -7.00 38.17
C TYR A 321 4.76 -6.51 37.09
N LEU A 322 5.00 -6.89 35.82
CA LEU A 322 4.14 -6.50 34.70
C LEU A 322 2.73 -7.13 34.75
N ALA A 323 2.56 -8.24 35.44
CA ALA A 323 1.28 -8.91 35.63
C ALA A 323 0.54 -8.51 36.92
N SER A 324 1.15 -7.70 37.77
CA SER A 324 0.59 -7.27 39.08
C SER A 324 0.22 -5.79 39.04
N TRP A 325 -0.88 -5.44 39.66
CA TRP A 325 -1.28 -4.06 39.95
C TRP A 325 -0.82 -3.61 41.38
N GLU A 326 -0.36 -4.54 42.21
CA GLU A 326 -0.01 -4.29 43.61
C GLU A 326 1.38 -3.66 43.79
N MET A 327 2.26 -3.80 42.78
CA MET A 327 3.63 -3.28 42.77
C MET A 327 3.74 -2.02 41.93
N GLY A 328 3.10 -0.94 42.34
CA GLY A 328 3.26 0.39 41.78
C GLY A 328 4.06 1.30 42.70
N THR A 329 4.72 2.34 42.17
CA THR A 329 5.32 3.42 42.95
C THR A 329 4.30 4.52 43.24
#